data_47753242209f52cd6f236ed6eeb09bcb
#
_entry.id   47753242209f52cd6f236ed6eeb09bcb
#
_cell.length_a   1.000
_cell.length_b   1.000
_cell.length_c   1.000
_cell.angle_alpha   90.00
_cell.angle_beta   90.00
_cell.angle_gamma   90.00
#
_symmetry.space_group_name_H-M   'P 1'
#
loop_
_entity.id
_entity.type
_entity.pdbx_description
1 polymer ?
#
loop_
_entity_poly.entity_id
_entity_poly.type
_entity_poly.pdbx_seq_one_letter_code
_entity_poly.pdbx_strand_id
1 'polypeptide(L)'
;MKTLRHPPSKELWKFCMERLRELRGPDTRERDLANILGFEHSRAVRWKEGQMYVDRAEYLVRLADALDVEPMLLVAMASGTLTVEQAHRQIGGAAKGDDSKRRRTGARVEPLEVASDASLFALDASKFDGGRGVVLLIASNGEGRTELGEALGRHADVGGMVAGTLSMGLCLAERYRPELVFIDLGVANVQAFDACHVLSSLSTRAQRRCRVIAGTATVTDAVEKPALMAGAANVTLFPFTLGLFESELGRLEERLGPRKTLRRA
;
A
#
# COMPACT_ATOMS: atom_id res chain seq x y z
N MET A 1 -9.97 -16.50 -29.66
CA MET A 1 -10.06 -15.64 -28.49
C MET A 1 -8.93 -14.61 -28.56
N LYS A 2 -9.23 -13.31 -28.68
CA LYS A 2 -8.19 -12.26 -28.61
C LYS A 2 -7.75 -12.18 -27.14
N THR A 3 -6.51 -12.55 -26.88
CA THR A 3 -5.88 -12.34 -25.57
C THR A 3 -5.99 -10.86 -25.22
N LEU A 4 -6.67 -10.53 -24.13
CA LEU A 4 -6.69 -9.18 -23.56
C LEU A 4 -5.22 -8.79 -23.29
N ARG A 5 -4.70 -7.85 -24.07
CA ARG A 5 -3.40 -7.23 -23.80
C ARG A 5 -3.57 -6.32 -22.59
N HIS A 6 -2.68 -6.41 -21.63
CA HIS A 6 -2.65 -5.54 -20.45
C HIS A 6 -1.62 -4.40 -20.68
N PRO A 7 -2.01 -3.27 -21.27
CA PRO A 7 -1.08 -2.17 -21.58
C PRO A 7 -0.26 -1.70 -20.37
N PRO A 8 -0.86 -1.55 -19.16
CA PRO A 8 -0.11 -1.14 -17.97
C PRO A 8 1.03 -2.10 -17.61
N SER A 9 0.85 -3.39 -17.88
CA SER A 9 1.87 -4.40 -17.58
C SER A 9 3.13 -4.24 -18.46
N LYS A 10 2.97 -3.84 -19.72
CA LYS A 10 4.11 -3.53 -20.60
C LYS A 10 4.85 -2.27 -20.17
N GLU A 11 4.12 -1.24 -19.79
CA GLU A 11 4.68 0.01 -19.31
C GLU A 11 5.48 -0.22 -18.01
N LEU A 12 4.94 -1.00 -17.09
CA LEU A 12 5.65 -1.38 -15.88
C LEU A 12 6.94 -2.16 -16.19
N TRP A 13 6.88 -3.15 -17.12
CA TRP A 13 8.08 -3.88 -17.55
C TRP A 13 9.13 -2.94 -18.11
N LYS A 14 8.74 -2.05 -19.04
CA LYS A 14 9.63 -1.09 -19.68
C LYS A 14 10.33 -0.22 -18.66
N PHE A 15 9.56 0.39 -17.76
CA PHE A 15 10.09 1.20 -16.67
C PHE A 15 11.08 0.43 -15.78
N CYS A 16 10.72 -0.78 -15.34
CA CYS A 16 11.59 -1.60 -14.50
C CYS A 16 12.91 -1.93 -15.18
N MET A 17 12.88 -2.24 -16.49
CA MET A 17 14.11 -2.51 -17.27
C MET A 17 14.98 -1.27 -17.47
N GLU A 18 14.37 -0.12 -17.77
CA GLU A 18 15.08 1.15 -17.90
C GLU A 18 15.76 1.53 -16.59
N ARG A 19 15.01 1.50 -15.49
CA ARG A 19 15.53 1.83 -14.17
C ARG A 19 16.62 0.86 -13.70
N LEU A 20 16.46 -0.43 -13.94
CA LEU A 20 17.46 -1.42 -13.60
C LEU A 20 18.78 -1.22 -14.39
N ARG A 21 18.69 -0.80 -15.67
CA ARG A 21 19.87 -0.44 -16.46
C ARG A 21 20.57 0.83 -15.98
N GLU A 22 19.81 1.82 -15.51
CA GLU A 22 20.38 3.02 -14.87
C GLU A 22 21.20 2.66 -13.63
N LEU A 23 20.70 1.73 -12.80
CA LEU A 23 21.34 1.34 -11.54
C LEU A 23 22.51 0.36 -11.72
N ARG A 24 22.42 -0.59 -12.67
CA ARG A 24 23.37 -1.71 -12.81
C ARG A 24 24.22 -1.65 -14.08
N GLY A 25 23.90 -0.72 -14.96
CA GLY A 25 24.61 -0.54 -16.23
C GLY A 25 23.90 -1.18 -17.45
N PRO A 26 24.39 -0.86 -18.66
CA PRO A 26 23.74 -1.22 -19.92
C PRO A 26 23.70 -2.74 -20.20
N ASP A 27 24.57 -3.51 -19.58
CA ASP A 27 24.63 -4.98 -19.77
C ASP A 27 23.52 -5.74 -19.04
N THR A 28 22.63 -5.01 -18.32
CA THR A 28 21.50 -5.60 -17.60
C THR A 28 20.52 -6.25 -18.58
N ARG A 29 20.23 -7.53 -18.34
CA ARG A 29 19.38 -8.35 -19.20
C ARG A 29 18.01 -8.60 -18.55
N GLU A 30 17.06 -9.03 -19.36
CA GLU A 30 15.70 -9.39 -18.92
C GLU A 30 15.68 -10.47 -17.84
N ARG A 31 16.64 -11.38 -17.86
CA ARG A 31 16.82 -12.42 -16.82
C ARG A 31 17.11 -11.84 -15.43
N ASP A 32 17.73 -10.67 -15.37
CA ASP A 32 18.07 -10.05 -14.08
C ASP A 32 16.81 -9.54 -13.39
N LEU A 33 15.87 -8.98 -14.17
CA LEU A 33 14.56 -8.58 -13.67
C LEU A 33 13.72 -9.82 -13.29
N ALA A 34 13.78 -10.89 -14.08
CA ALA A 34 13.11 -12.14 -13.77
C ALA A 34 13.61 -12.77 -12.46
N ASN A 35 14.92 -12.74 -12.23
CA ASN A 35 15.54 -13.26 -11.01
C ASN A 35 15.12 -12.50 -9.76
N ILE A 36 14.95 -11.16 -9.83
CA ILE A 36 14.45 -10.34 -8.71
C ILE A 36 13.08 -10.86 -8.24
N LEU A 37 12.23 -11.26 -9.19
CA LEU A 37 10.89 -11.75 -8.91
C LEU A 37 10.81 -13.26 -8.66
N GLY A 38 11.88 -13.99 -8.88
CA GLY A 38 11.87 -15.45 -8.87
C GLY A 38 11.01 -16.04 -10.02
N PHE A 39 10.98 -15.37 -11.16
CA PHE A 39 10.23 -15.82 -12.34
C PHE A 39 11.07 -16.74 -13.23
N GLU A 40 10.43 -17.77 -13.75
CA GLU A 40 10.98 -18.50 -14.90
C GLU A 40 10.99 -17.61 -16.15
N HIS A 41 11.88 -17.92 -17.07
CA HIS A 41 12.05 -17.15 -18.32
C HIS A 41 10.73 -16.99 -19.10
N SER A 42 9.95 -18.05 -19.23
CA SER A 42 8.64 -18.05 -19.89
C SER A 42 7.66 -17.04 -19.28
N ARG A 43 7.69 -16.91 -17.95
CA ARG A 43 6.84 -15.97 -17.21
C ARG A 43 7.30 -14.52 -17.41
N ALA A 44 8.59 -14.29 -17.46
CA ALA A 44 9.16 -12.96 -17.74
C ALA A 44 8.82 -12.50 -19.17
N VAL A 45 8.91 -13.39 -20.16
CA VAL A 45 8.51 -13.12 -21.56
C VAL A 45 7.03 -12.74 -21.64
N ARG A 46 6.15 -13.50 -20.99
CA ARG A 46 4.71 -13.19 -20.95
C ARG A 46 4.42 -11.82 -20.33
N TRP A 47 5.15 -11.43 -19.29
CA TRP A 47 5.02 -10.11 -18.70
C TRP A 47 5.49 -9.02 -19.68
N LYS A 48 6.67 -9.17 -20.30
CA LYS A 48 7.20 -8.27 -21.33
C LYS A 48 6.21 -8.05 -22.47
N GLU A 49 5.54 -9.11 -22.90
CA GLU A 49 4.56 -9.06 -23.98
C GLU A 49 3.20 -8.49 -23.56
N GLY A 50 3.00 -8.22 -22.26
CA GLY A 50 1.74 -7.76 -21.69
C GLY A 50 0.66 -8.84 -21.68
N GLN A 51 1.07 -10.11 -21.67
CA GLN A 51 0.19 -11.26 -21.57
C GLN A 51 -0.03 -11.71 -20.11
N MET A 52 0.72 -11.12 -19.19
CA MET A 52 0.64 -11.38 -17.76
C MET A 52 0.62 -10.06 -16.99
N TYR A 53 -0.12 -10.02 -15.91
CA TYR A 53 -0.18 -8.90 -15.00
C TYR A 53 0.71 -9.15 -13.78
N VAL A 54 1.47 -8.14 -13.36
CA VAL A 54 2.27 -8.17 -12.14
C VAL A 54 1.69 -7.15 -11.19
N ASP A 55 0.75 -7.59 -10.37
CA ASP A 55 -0.03 -6.79 -9.43
C ASP A 55 0.09 -7.26 -7.98
N ARG A 56 0.73 -8.41 -7.75
CA ARG A 56 0.91 -8.91 -6.38
C ARG A 56 1.85 -8.01 -5.59
N ALA A 57 1.41 -7.63 -4.41
CA ALA A 57 2.14 -6.75 -3.51
C ALA A 57 3.58 -7.21 -3.28
N GLU A 58 3.81 -8.50 -3.07
CA GLU A 58 5.14 -9.07 -2.85
C GLU A 58 6.11 -8.81 -4.00
N TYR A 59 5.62 -8.85 -5.25
CA TYR A 59 6.44 -8.57 -6.43
C TYR A 59 6.74 -7.09 -6.58
N LEU A 60 5.74 -6.24 -6.33
CA LEU A 60 5.90 -4.79 -6.42
C LEU A 60 6.87 -4.26 -5.34
N VAL A 61 6.82 -4.81 -4.12
CA VAL A 61 7.76 -4.47 -3.05
C VAL A 61 9.18 -4.93 -3.42
N ARG A 62 9.36 -6.18 -3.88
CA ARG A 62 10.69 -6.67 -4.32
C ARG A 62 11.28 -5.85 -5.47
N LEU A 63 10.42 -5.45 -6.42
CA LEU A 63 10.85 -4.56 -7.51
C LEU A 63 11.24 -3.19 -6.99
N ALA A 64 10.44 -2.62 -6.10
CA ALA A 64 10.71 -1.31 -5.51
C ALA A 64 12.05 -1.27 -4.79
N ASP A 65 12.33 -2.26 -3.96
CA ASP A 65 13.61 -2.40 -3.26
C ASP A 65 14.79 -2.57 -4.24
N ALA A 66 14.63 -3.41 -5.28
CA ALA A 66 15.68 -3.66 -6.25
C ALA A 66 15.94 -2.48 -7.21
N LEU A 67 14.96 -1.63 -7.43
CA LEU A 67 15.00 -0.47 -8.33
C LEU A 67 15.26 0.85 -7.60
N ASP A 68 15.37 0.81 -6.27
CA ASP A 68 15.49 2.00 -5.40
C ASP A 68 14.41 3.05 -5.74
N VAL A 69 13.14 2.60 -5.70
CA VAL A 69 11.97 3.44 -5.94
C VAL A 69 10.90 3.20 -4.88
N GLU A 70 10.02 4.15 -4.72
CA GLU A 70 8.87 3.96 -3.83
C GLU A 70 7.91 2.90 -4.39
N PRO A 71 7.46 1.91 -3.57
CA PRO A 71 6.53 0.87 -4.02
C PRO A 71 5.27 1.41 -4.67
N MET A 72 4.81 2.57 -4.21
CA MET A 72 3.63 3.24 -4.73
C MET A 72 3.75 3.70 -6.18
N LEU A 73 4.96 4.07 -6.61
CA LEU A 73 5.23 4.38 -8.00
C LEU A 73 4.92 3.16 -8.90
N LEU A 74 5.35 1.97 -8.48
CA LEU A 74 5.12 0.73 -9.24
C LEU A 74 3.65 0.30 -9.19
N VAL A 75 2.95 0.53 -8.08
CA VAL A 75 1.51 0.28 -7.97
C VAL A 75 0.73 1.19 -8.93
N ALA A 76 1.05 2.49 -8.95
CA ALA A 76 0.42 3.44 -9.87
C ALA A 76 0.67 3.08 -11.35
N MET A 77 1.85 2.58 -11.67
CA MET A 77 2.16 2.06 -13.01
C MET A 77 1.41 0.75 -13.31
N ALA A 78 1.36 -0.18 -12.36
CA ALA A 78 0.65 -1.45 -12.51
C ALA A 78 -0.86 -1.25 -12.71
N SER A 79 -1.44 -0.25 -12.06
CA SER A 79 -2.85 0.13 -12.22
C SER A 79 -3.13 0.96 -13.50
N GLY A 80 -2.08 1.42 -14.20
CA GLY A 80 -2.21 2.27 -15.37
C GLY A 80 -2.51 3.74 -15.06
N THR A 81 -2.41 4.15 -13.81
CA THR A 81 -2.62 5.55 -13.40
C THR A 81 -1.38 6.42 -13.61
N LEU A 82 -0.21 5.81 -13.86
CA LEU A 82 1.04 6.49 -14.10
C LEU A 82 1.74 5.92 -15.34
N THR A 83 2.20 6.81 -16.23
CA THR A 83 2.99 6.41 -17.41
C THR A 83 4.48 6.33 -17.07
N VAL A 84 5.28 5.69 -17.97
CA VAL A 84 6.74 5.61 -17.81
C VAL A 84 7.38 7.00 -17.72
N GLU A 85 6.97 7.94 -18.58
CA GLU A 85 7.53 9.29 -18.59
C GLU A 85 7.19 10.07 -17.30
N GLN A 86 5.99 9.86 -16.74
CA GLN A 86 5.60 10.46 -15.47
C GLN A 86 6.41 9.87 -14.32
N ALA A 87 6.64 8.55 -14.32
CA ALA A 87 7.44 7.86 -13.32
C ALA A 87 8.90 8.37 -13.32
N HIS A 88 9.53 8.49 -14.48
CA HIS A 88 10.89 9.04 -14.60
C HIS A 88 10.98 10.50 -14.13
N ARG A 89 9.97 11.33 -14.42
CA ARG A 89 9.93 12.71 -13.91
C ARG A 89 9.87 12.79 -12.38
N GLN A 90 9.12 11.89 -11.75
CA GLN A 90 9.05 11.84 -10.30
C GLN A 90 10.39 11.47 -9.67
N ILE A 91 11.09 10.47 -10.22
CA ILE A 91 12.44 10.08 -9.75
C ILE A 91 13.45 11.19 -10.02
N GLY A 92 13.46 11.76 -11.23
CA GLY A 92 14.41 12.81 -11.63
C GLY A 92 14.20 14.15 -10.91
N GLY A 93 12.98 14.47 -10.51
CA GLY A 93 12.66 15.64 -9.71
C GLY A 93 13.19 15.54 -8.27
N ALA A 94 13.23 14.34 -7.72
CA ALA A 94 13.80 14.08 -6.39
C ALA A 94 15.36 14.18 -6.38
N ALA A 95 16.02 13.94 -7.53
CA ALA A 95 17.49 13.94 -7.62
C ALA A 95 18.12 15.34 -7.73
N LYS A 96 17.36 16.39 -8.03
CA LYS A 96 17.87 17.77 -8.15
C LYS A 96 17.86 18.56 -6.84
N GLY A 97 17.42 17.98 -5.75
CA GLY A 97 17.44 18.57 -4.41
C GLY A 97 18.63 18.08 -3.60
N ASP A 98 19.71 18.84 -3.62
CA ASP A 98 20.82 18.89 -2.66
C ASP A 98 21.25 17.60 -1.96
N ASP A 99 22.21 16.91 -2.56
CA ASP A 99 22.83 15.65 -2.09
C ASP A 99 23.64 15.81 -0.76
N SER A 100 23.83 17.03 -0.26
CA SER A 100 24.67 17.29 0.92
C SER A 100 23.95 17.11 2.26
N LYS A 101 22.62 17.06 2.28
CA LYS A 101 21.80 16.95 3.51
C LYS A 101 21.19 15.58 3.78
N ARG A 102 21.28 14.63 2.85
CA ARG A 102 20.63 13.30 2.95
C ARG A 102 21.24 12.34 3.98
N ARG A 103 22.37 12.67 4.58
CA ARG A 103 23.06 11.74 5.52
C ARG A 103 22.69 11.88 7.00
N ARG A 104 21.82 12.83 7.41
CA ARG A 104 21.55 13.06 8.84
C ARG A 104 20.12 13.41 9.28
N THR A 105 19.16 13.49 8.38
CA THR A 105 17.76 13.70 8.81
C THR A 105 16.89 12.76 8.00
N GLY A 106 16.04 11.99 8.69
CA GLY A 106 14.99 11.18 8.06
C GLY A 106 14.26 12.02 7.03
N ALA A 107 14.29 11.59 5.79
CA ALA A 107 13.75 12.33 4.67
C ALA A 107 12.26 12.61 4.93
N ARG A 108 11.94 13.88 5.12
CA ARG A 108 10.58 14.38 5.09
C ARG A 108 10.06 14.12 3.67
N VAL A 109 9.22 13.12 3.53
CA VAL A 109 8.49 12.88 2.28
C VAL A 109 7.51 14.02 2.13
N GLU A 110 7.80 14.95 1.20
CA GLU A 110 6.77 15.92 0.79
C GLU A 110 5.57 15.16 0.24
N PRO A 111 4.34 15.62 0.53
CA PRO A 111 3.15 14.97 0.01
C PRO A 111 3.24 14.94 -1.51
N LEU A 112 3.21 13.75 -2.11
CA LEU A 112 3.05 13.62 -3.55
C LEU A 112 1.73 14.32 -3.92
N GLU A 113 1.80 15.45 -4.62
CA GLU A 113 0.68 15.95 -5.39
C GLU A 113 0.41 14.97 -6.53
N VAL A 114 -0.30 13.92 -6.22
CA VAL A 114 -0.81 12.99 -7.21
C VAL A 114 -2.01 13.63 -7.85
N ALA A 115 -1.88 13.87 -9.15
CA ALA A 115 -2.96 14.35 -9.99
C ALA A 115 -4.28 13.60 -9.71
N SER A 116 -5.33 14.33 -9.72
CA SER A 116 -6.70 14.21 -9.28
C SER A 116 -7.51 12.97 -9.65
N ASP A 117 -6.93 11.77 -9.73
CA ASP A 117 -7.75 10.55 -9.86
C ASP A 117 -6.99 9.40 -9.26
N ALA A 118 -7.02 9.37 -7.98
CA ALA A 118 -6.71 8.20 -7.50
C ALA A 118 -6.38 7.72 -6.21
N SER A 119 -6.26 6.93 -5.96
CA SER A 119 -6.14 5.75 -5.15
C SER A 119 -5.16 5.80 -3.96
N LEU A 120 -4.37 6.83 -3.75
CA LEU A 120 -3.57 6.93 -2.53
C LEU A 120 -3.71 8.30 -1.87
N PHE A 121 -4.08 8.29 -0.60
CA PHE A 121 -4.09 9.48 0.22
C PHE A 121 -3.41 9.19 1.56
N ALA A 122 -2.25 9.78 1.77
CA ALA A 122 -1.74 9.96 3.12
C ALA A 122 -2.59 11.05 3.78
N LEU A 123 -3.37 10.67 4.81
CA LEU A 123 -4.21 11.62 5.54
C LEU A 123 -3.39 12.51 6.47
N ASP A 124 -2.20 12.07 6.85
CA ASP A 124 -1.20 12.88 7.55
C ASP A 124 0.17 12.16 7.51
N ALA A 125 0.95 12.41 6.46
CA ALA A 125 2.26 11.76 6.28
C ALA A 125 3.25 12.14 7.40
N SER A 126 3.10 13.32 8.02
CA SER A 126 3.99 13.77 9.10
C SER A 126 3.91 12.90 10.35
N LYS A 127 2.81 12.18 10.52
CA LYS A 127 2.60 11.26 11.65
C LYS A 127 3.20 9.86 11.43
N PHE A 128 3.62 9.49 10.22
CA PHE A 128 4.18 8.15 9.97
C PHE A 128 5.55 7.95 10.61
N ASP A 129 6.37 9.00 10.68
CA ASP A 129 7.72 8.91 11.25
C ASP A 129 7.75 9.12 12.77
N GLY A 130 6.76 9.76 13.34
CA GLY A 130 6.65 10.06 14.77
C GLY A 130 5.41 9.50 15.46
N GLY A 131 4.45 9.00 14.71
CA GLY A 131 3.20 8.45 15.22
C GLY A 131 3.39 7.08 15.87
N ARG A 132 2.56 6.80 16.87
CA ARG A 132 2.58 5.55 17.64
C ARG A 132 1.81 4.43 16.96
N GLY A 133 0.93 4.77 16.03
CA GLY A 133 0.12 3.81 15.29
C GLY A 133 -0.16 4.25 13.87
N VAL A 134 -0.39 3.29 13.00
CA VAL A 134 -0.77 3.50 11.61
C VAL A 134 -2.07 2.76 11.33
N VAL A 135 -3.01 3.45 10.68
CA VAL A 135 -4.28 2.90 10.21
C VAL A 135 -4.33 2.92 8.70
N LEU A 136 -4.82 1.85 8.11
CA LEU A 136 -5.00 1.72 6.67
C LEU A 136 -6.48 1.46 6.36
N LEU A 137 -7.04 2.25 5.45
CA LEU A 137 -8.33 2.00 4.84
C LEU A 137 -8.14 1.48 3.40
N ILE A 138 -8.73 0.34 3.09
CA ILE A 138 -8.76 -0.25 1.74
C ILE A 138 -10.21 -0.22 1.27
N ALA A 139 -10.56 0.76 0.42
CA ALA A 139 -11.92 0.96 -0.06
C ALA A 139 -11.91 1.56 -1.47
N SER A 140 -12.83 1.12 -2.33
CA SER A 140 -12.99 1.70 -3.67
C SER A 140 -13.39 3.18 -3.57
N ASN A 141 -12.95 3.95 -4.57
CA ASN A 141 -13.34 5.37 -4.73
C ASN A 141 -13.10 6.28 -3.51
N GLY A 142 -12.31 5.82 -2.53
CA GLY A 142 -12.03 6.59 -1.32
C GLY A 142 -13.21 6.73 -0.36
N GLU A 143 -14.23 5.87 -0.48
CA GLU A 143 -15.35 5.82 0.47
C GLU A 143 -14.84 5.62 1.90
N GLY A 144 -15.42 6.36 2.86
CA GLY A 144 -14.98 6.37 4.25
C GLY A 144 -13.72 7.20 4.52
N ARG A 145 -13.11 7.83 3.49
CA ARG A 145 -11.90 8.66 3.64
C ARG A 145 -12.15 9.89 4.50
N THR A 146 -13.26 10.59 4.23
CA THR A 146 -13.63 11.81 4.97
C THR A 146 -13.85 11.48 6.44
N GLU A 147 -14.61 10.44 6.72
CA GLU A 147 -14.91 9.96 8.06
C GLU A 147 -13.65 9.51 8.80
N LEU A 148 -12.77 8.76 8.12
CA LEU A 148 -11.48 8.39 8.69
C LEU A 148 -10.61 9.61 8.97
N GLY A 149 -10.55 10.58 8.04
CA GLY A 149 -9.80 11.83 8.21
C GLY A 149 -10.30 12.64 9.40
N GLU A 150 -11.61 12.75 9.58
CA GLU A 150 -12.23 13.41 10.73
C GLU A 150 -11.90 12.70 12.05
N ALA A 151 -12.02 11.38 12.08
CA ALA A 151 -11.66 10.58 13.25
C ALA A 151 -10.17 10.75 13.60
N LEU A 152 -9.25 10.66 12.62
CA LEU A 152 -7.82 10.85 12.82
C LEU A 152 -7.45 12.26 13.30
N GLY A 153 -8.25 13.27 12.94
CA GLY A 153 -8.09 14.63 13.44
C GLY A 153 -8.20 14.73 14.98
N ARG A 154 -8.93 13.81 15.60
CA ARG A 154 -9.12 13.72 17.06
C ARG A 154 -8.07 12.84 17.75
N HIS A 155 -7.27 12.07 16.99
CA HIS A 155 -6.27 11.13 17.46
C HIS A 155 -4.87 11.53 16.99
N ALA A 156 -4.22 12.42 17.74
CA ALA A 156 -2.99 13.10 17.33
C ALA A 156 -1.79 12.16 17.10
N ASP A 157 -1.79 10.97 17.69
CA ASP A 157 -0.67 10.01 17.66
C ASP A 157 -0.83 8.91 16.60
N VAL A 158 -1.92 8.96 15.82
CA VAL A 158 -2.23 7.93 14.81
C VAL A 158 -2.20 8.55 13.41
N GLY A 159 -1.41 7.94 12.53
CA GLY A 159 -1.39 8.28 11.10
C GLY A 159 -2.37 7.41 10.31
N GLY A 160 -2.92 7.94 9.22
CA GLY A 160 -3.87 7.21 8.38
C GLY A 160 -3.48 7.19 6.90
N MET A 161 -3.77 6.09 6.24
CA MET A 161 -3.60 5.89 4.81
C MET A 161 -4.88 5.35 4.19
N VAL A 162 -5.11 5.67 2.92
CA VAL A 162 -6.22 5.13 2.14
C VAL A 162 -5.70 4.51 0.86
N ALA A 163 -6.15 3.31 0.56
CA ALA A 163 -5.86 2.58 -0.67
C ALA A 163 -7.16 2.32 -1.43
N GLY A 164 -7.22 2.70 -2.69
CA GLY A 164 -8.38 2.48 -3.56
C GLY A 164 -8.45 1.09 -4.18
N THR A 165 -7.42 0.27 -4.01
CA THR A 165 -7.36 -1.10 -4.51
C THR A 165 -6.76 -2.05 -3.48
N LEU A 166 -7.09 -3.33 -3.58
CA LEU A 166 -6.52 -4.35 -2.70
C LEU A 166 -5.00 -4.43 -2.84
N SER A 167 -4.47 -4.46 -4.06
CA SER A 167 -3.03 -4.57 -4.31
C SER A 167 -2.25 -3.44 -3.66
N MET A 168 -2.77 -2.20 -3.78
CA MET A 168 -2.22 -1.04 -3.11
C MET A 168 -2.27 -1.19 -1.59
N GLY A 169 -3.43 -1.61 -1.07
CA GLY A 169 -3.61 -1.82 0.37
C GLY A 169 -2.61 -2.82 0.94
N LEU A 170 -2.36 -3.93 0.24
CA LEU A 170 -1.38 -4.94 0.64
C LEU A 170 0.06 -4.41 0.59
N CYS A 171 0.42 -3.62 -0.44
CA CYS A 171 1.73 -2.95 -0.50
C CYS A 171 1.94 -1.99 0.66
N LEU A 172 0.95 -1.15 0.96
CA LEU A 172 1.01 -0.23 2.10
C LEU A 172 1.10 -0.97 3.43
N ALA A 173 0.31 -2.03 3.60
CA ALA A 173 0.34 -2.85 4.81
C ALA A 173 1.70 -3.50 5.04
N GLU A 174 2.34 -4.03 4.00
CA GLU A 174 3.68 -4.61 4.07
C GLU A 174 4.74 -3.56 4.43
N ARG A 175 4.66 -2.37 3.84
CA ARG A 175 5.63 -1.29 4.05
C ARG A 175 5.50 -0.63 5.41
N TYR A 176 4.28 -0.26 5.78
CA TYR A 176 4.03 0.58 6.94
C TYR A 176 3.60 -0.17 8.19
N ARG A 177 3.30 -1.48 8.04
CA ARG A 177 2.96 -2.37 9.16
C ARG A 177 1.87 -1.79 10.06
N PRO A 178 0.67 -1.50 9.51
CA PRO A 178 -0.39 -0.87 10.27
C PRO A 178 -0.85 -1.71 11.45
N GLU A 179 -1.28 -1.06 12.51
CA GLU A 179 -1.89 -1.69 13.68
C GLU A 179 -3.36 -2.01 13.48
N LEU A 180 -4.02 -1.27 12.57
CA LEU A 180 -5.44 -1.38 12.28
C LEU A 180 -5.67 -1.22 10.79
N VAL A 181 -6.44 -2.13 10.20
CA VAL A 181 -6.85 -2.09 8.79
C VAL A 181 -8.36 -2.17 8.70
N PHE A 182 -8.94 -1.26 7.97
CA PHE A 182 -10.32 -1.35 7.51
C PHE A 182 -10.31 -1.78 6.04
N ILE A 183 -11.03 -2.82 5.69
CA ILE A 183 -11.10 -3.34 4.32
C ILE A 183 -12.54 -3.50 3.86
N ASP A 184 -12.89 -2.87 2.74
CA ASP A 184 -14.12 -3.17 2.01
C ASP A 184 -13.95 -4.50 1.26
N LEU A 185 -14.73 -5.50 1.63
CA LEU A 185 -14.71 -6.81 0.98
C LEU A 185 -15.19 -6.75 -0.49
N GLY A 186 -15.95 -5.72 -0.86
CA GLY A 186 -16.37 -5.48 -2.23
C GLY A 186 -15.21 -5.16 -3.19
N VAL A 187 -14.16 -4.50 -2.69
CA VAL A 187 -12.95 -4.17 -3.48
C VAL A 187 -12.14 -5.41 -3.84
N ALA A 188 -12.14 -6.39 -2.95
CA ALA A 188 -11.28 -7.56 -3.06
C ALA A 188 -11.93 -8.74 -3.80
N ASN A 189 -13.23 -8.70 -4.06
CA ASN A 189 -13.99 -9.79 -4.71
C ASN A 189 -13.67 -11.18 -4.11
N VAL A 190 -13.30 -12.14 -4.96
CA VAL A 190 -12.98 -13.52 -4.55
C VAL A 190 -11.76 -13.61 -3.62
N GLN A 191 -10.88 -12.62 -3.62
CA GLN A 191 -9.66 -12.58 -2.80
C GLN A 191 -9.85 -11.88 -1.46
N ALA A 192 -11.07 -11.45 -1.13
CA ALA A 192 -11.35 -10.69 0.09
C ALA A 192 -10.92 -11.40 1.37
N PHE A 193 -11.24 -12.67 1.49
CA PHE A 193 -10.90 -13.47 2.67
C PHE A 193 -9.41 -13.78 2.76
N ASP A 194 -8.75 -14.06 1.61
CA ASP A 194 -7.30 -14.23 1.55
C ASP A 194 -6.60 -12.96 1.99
N ALA A 195 -7.12 -11.79 1.59
CA ALA A 195 -6.61 -10.51 2.04
C ALA A 195 -6.74 -10.32 3.56
N CYS A 196 -7.88 -10.67 4.16
CA CYS A 196 -8.05 -10.65 5.61
C CYS A 196 -7.02 -11.55 6.31
N HIS A 197 -6.77 -12.74 5.77
CA HIS A 197 -5.78 -13.67 6.32
C HIS A 197 -4.36 -13.09 6.24
N VAL A 198 -3.96 -12.56 5.10
CA VAL A 198 -2.64 -11.93 4.91
C VAL A 198 -2.47 -10.75 5.86
N LEU A 199 -3.44 -9.81 5.88
CA LEU A 199 -3.38 -8.61 6.69
C LEU A 199 -3.34 -8.93 8.21
N SER A 200 -4.18 -9.86 8.67
CA SER A 200 -4.22 -10.24 10.09
C SER A 200 -2.96 -10.99 10.55
N SER A 201 -2.23 -11.62 9.64
CA SER A 201 -0.97 -12.31 9.93
C SER A 201 0.23 -11.38 9.99
N LEU A 202 0.11 -10.13 9.50
CA LEU A 202 1.20 -9.17 9.54
C LEU A 202 1.59 -8.79 10.96
N SER A 203 2.89 -8.78 11.23
CA SER A 203 3.43 -8.17 12.43
C SER A 203 3.41 -6.65 12.30
N THR A 204 2.75 -5.97 13.22
CA THR A 204 2.72 -4.50 13.29
C THR A 204 4.07 -3.93 13.75
N ARG A 205 4.24 -2.60 13.70
CA ARG A 205 5.41 -1.91 14.28
C ARG A 205 5.60 -2.22 15.77
N ALA A 206 4.50 -2.43 16.49
CA ALA A 206 4.52 -2.80 17.91
C ALA A 206 4.72 -4.32 18.14
N GLN A 207 5.11 -5.10 17.12
CA GLN A 207 5.29 -6.55 17.15
C GLN A 207 4.02 -7.30 17.61
N ARG A 208 2.86 -6.78 17.28
CA ARG A 208 1.56 -7.39 17.55
C ARG A 208 0.93 -7.81 16.21
N ARG A 209 -0.16 -8.55 16.28
CA ARG A 209 -0.95 -8.84 15.07
C ARG A 209 -1.75 -7.62 14.65
N CYS A 210 -1.80 -7.37 13.35
CA CYS A 210 -2.65 -6.35 12.75
C CYS A 210 -4.12 -6.68 13.02
N ARG A 211 -4.89 -5.68 13.46
CA ARG A 211 -6.34 -5.81 13.63
C ARG A 211 -7.05 -5.46 12.34
N VAL A 212 -7.85 -6.37 11.81
CA VAL A 212 -8.57 -6.20 10.54
C VAL A 212 -10.06 -6.06 10.83
N ILE A 213 -10.67 -4.97 10.35
CA ILE A 213 -12.12 -4.75 10.37
C ILE A 213 -12.62 -4.87 8.93
N ALA A 214 -13.45 -5.85 8.66
CA ALA A 214 -13.98 -6.10 7.34
C ALA A 214 -15.35 -5.43 7.18
N GLY A 215 -15.55 -4.72 6.07
CA GLY A 215 -16.80 -4.08 5.68
C GLY A 215 -17.46 -4.78 4.51
N THR A 216 -18.77 -4.87 4.53
CA THR A 216 -19.57 -5.44 3.45
C THR A 216 -20.91 -4.70 3.31
N ALA A 217 -21.45 -4.63 2.09
CA ALA A 217 -22.76 -4.01 1.85
C ALA A 217 -23.90 -4.71 2.61
N THR A 218 -23.75 -6.01 2.90
CA THR A 218 -24.73 -6.79 3.66
C THR A 218 -24.01 -7.79 4.55
N VAL A 219 -24.22 -7.71 5.86
CA VAL A 219 -23.68 -8.67 6.81
C VAL A 219 -24.56 -9.91 6.83
N THR A 220 -24.06 -11.03 6.37
CA THR A 220 -24.71 -12.33 6.38
C THR A 220 -23.77 -13.38 6.92
N ASP A 221 -24.28 -14.48 7.44
CA ASP A 221 -23.48 -15.62 7.91
C ASP A 221 -22.51 -16.15 6.84
N ALA A 222 -22.89 -16.05 5.57
CA ALA A 222 -22.07 -16.47 4.44
C ALA A 222 -20.85 -15.61 4.20
N VAL A 223 -20.83 -14.36 4.68
CA VAL A 223 -19.71 -13.43 4.59
C VAL A 223 -18.99 -13.31 5.94
N GLU A 224 -19.74 -13.20 7.03
CA GLU A 224 -19.20 -12.97 8.35
C GLU A 224 -18.33 -14.12 8.83
N LYS A 225 -18.84 -15.35 8.81
CA LYS A 225 -18.09 -16.53 9.26
C LYS A 225 -16.78 -16.74 8.51
N PRO A 226 -16.72 -16.74 7.16
CA PRO A 226 -15.47 -16.84 6.44
C PRO A 226 -14.50 -15.71 6.71
N ALA A 227 -14.97 -14.45 6.85
CA ALA A 227 -14.11 -13.33 7.16
C ALA A 227 -13.47 -13.45 8.56
N LEU A 228 -14.25 -13.84 9.57
CA LEU A 228 -13.74 -14.08 10.92
C LEU A 228 -12.75 -15.25 10.95
N MET A 229 -13.04 -16.35 10.24
CA MET A 229 -12.11 -17.49 10.08
C MET A 229 -10.82 -17.09 9.37
N ALA A 230 -10.88 -16.15 8.44
CA ALA A 230 -9.73 -15.57 7.76
C ALA A 230 -8.96 -14.56 8.63
N GLY A 231 -9.38 -14.31 9.86
CA GLY A 231 -8.65 -13.48 10.81
C GLY A 231 -9.15 -12.05 10.93
N ALA A 232 -10.27 -11.69 10.30
CA ALA A 232 -10.93 -10.42 10.61
C ALA A 232 -11.35 -10.41 12.09
N ALA A 233 -11.12 -9.30 12.76
CA ALA A 233 -11.48 -9.12 14.17
C ALA A 233 -12.95 -8.72 14.34
N ASN A 234 -13.54 -8.17 13.28
CA ASN A 234 -14.95 -7.80 13.21
C ASN A 234 -15.41 -7.71 11.76
N VAL A 235 -16.71 -7.91 11.52
CA VAL A 235 -17.38 -7.69 10.24
C VAL A 235 -18.53 -6.73 10.45
N THR A 236 -18.65 -5.72 9.61
CA THR A 236 -19.63 -4.65 9.76
C THR A 236 -20.17 -4.18 8.40
N LEU A 237 -21.16 -3.30 8.43
CA LEU A 237 -21.65 -2.66 7.21
C LEU A 237 -20.60 -1.70 6.63
N PHE A 238 -20.53 -1.67 5.32
CA PHE A 238 -19.80 -0.69 4.53
C PHE A 238 -20.81 0.20 3.78
N PRO A 239 -20.60 1.52 3.66
CA PRO A 239 -19.42 2.27 4.07
C PRO A 239 -19.27 2.40 5.60
N PHE A 240 -18.01 2.49 6.05
CA PHE A 240 -17.70 2.65 7.47
C PHE A 240 -18.14 4.01 7.99
N THR A 241 -18.70 4.03 9.18
CA THR A 241 -19.18 5.26 9.83
C THR A 241 -18.09 5.93 10.66
N LEU A 242 -18.20 7.25 10.87
CA LEU A 242 -17.31 8.01 11.77
C LEU A 242 -17.25 7.38 13.17
N GLY A 243 -18.40 7.00 13.74
CA GLY A 243 -18.45 6.38 15.07
C GLY A 243 -17.71 5.06 15.16
N LEU A 244 -17.66 4.27 14.09
CA LEU A 244 -16.87 3.04 14.04
C LEU A 244 -15.38 3.37 14.04
N PHE A 245 -14.94 4.33 13.23
CA PHE A 245 -13.54 4.76 13.20
C PHE A 245 -13.09 5.27 14.58
N GLU A 246 -13.87 6.13 15.21
CA GLU A 246 -13.58 6.65 16.56
C GLU A 246 -13.46 5.54 17.60
N SER A 247 -14.40 4.59 17.60
CA SER A 247 -14.38 3.46 18.52
C SER A 247 -13.13 2.59 18.36
N GLU A 248 -12.75 2.27 17.12
CA GLU A 248 -11.58 1.42 16.87
C GLU A 248 -10.26 2.17 17.06
N LEU A 249 -10.21 3.48 16.76
CA LEU A 249 -9.06 4.33 17.07
C LEU A 249 -8.85 4.49 18.57
N GLY A 250 -9.91 4.69 19.34
CA GLY A 250 -9.83 4.72 20.81
C GLY A 250 -9.28 3.42 21.40
N ARG A 251 -9.76 2.26 20.89
CA ARG A 251 -9.21 0.94 21.28
C ARG A 251 -7.74 0.78 20.87
N LEU A 252 -7.36 1.34 19.73
CA LEU A 252 -5.96 1.33 19.28
C LEU A 252 -5.09 2.14 20.25
N GLU A 253 -5.47 3.35 20.62
CA GLU A 253 -4.73 4.19 21.57
C GLU A 253 -4.58 3.53 22.93
N GLU A 254 -5.65 2.91 23.47
CA GLU A 254 -5.60 2.11 24.70
C GLU A 254 -4.56 0.99 24.59
N ARG A 255 -4.52 0.27 23.48
CA ARG A 255 -3.56 -0.81 23.21
C ARG A 255 -2.12 -0.29 23.09
N LEU A 256 -1.91 0.89 22.52
CA LEU A 256 -0.59 1.51 22.40
C LEU A 256 -0.09 2.04 23.75
N GLY A 257 -0.98 2.25 24.72
CA GLY A 257 -0.68 2.69 26.06
C GLY A 257 -0.26 4.18 26.15
N PRO A 258 0.07 4.71 27.31
CA PRO A 258 0.42 6.12 27.49
C PRO A 258 1.73 6.48 26.78
N ARG A 259 1.84 7.74 26.31
CA ARG A 259 3.07 8.31 25.75
C ARG A 259 4.20 8.21 26.80
N LYS A 260 5.27 7.48 26.47
CA LYS A 260 6.51 7.61 27.25
C LYS A 260 7.08 9.00 26.91
N THR A 261 6.78 9.99 27.72
CA THR A 261 7.48 11.29 27.68
C THR A 261 8.94 11.01 27.94
N LEU A 262 9.76 11.03 26.88
CA LEU A 262 11.21 11.12 27.05
C LEU A 262 11.47 12.42 27.80
N ARG A 263 11.66 12.33 29.13
CA ARG A 263 12.26 13.44 29.88
C ARG A 263 13.61 13.69 29.22
N ARG A 264 13.72 14.81 28.51
CA ARG A 264 15.02 15.32 28.11
C ARG A 264 15.77 15.60 29.44
N ALA A 265 16.80 14.74 29.71
CA ALA A 265 17.80 15.03 30.71
C ALA A 265 18.74 16.11 30.19
#